data_416956273b414ca914cbbc16f95657b0
#
_entry.id   416956273b414ca914cbbc16f95657b0
#
_cell.length_a   1.000
_cell.length_b   1.000
_cell.length_c   1.000
_cell.angle_alpha   90.00
_cell.angle_beta   90.00
_cell.angle_gamma   90.00
#
_symmetry.space_group_name_H-M   'P 1'
#
loop_
_entity.id
_entity.type
_entity.pdbx_description
1 polymer ?
#
loop_
_entity_poly.entity_id
_entity_poly.type
_entity_poly.pdbx_seq_one_letter_code
_entity_poly.pdbx_strand_id
1 'polypeptide(L)'
;MKYMLLIHQGDAPTPRDPERWSQVPEEEQRQVYADYQALNSTPGVTPGLQLESPESATTVRVENGETLVTDAPFVAIKEAIGGFMTLEADDLDAAIELASRIPAARMGGAIEVRPIVEG
;
A
#
# COMPACT_ATOMS: atom_id res chain seq x y z
N MET A 1 -13.07 15.58 -1.33
CA MET A 1 -11.77 15.57 -0.64
C MET A 1 -10.91 14.46 -1.19
N LYS A 2 -9.63 14.71 -1.27
CA LYS A 2 -8.67 13.69 -1.76
C LYS A 2 -7.95 13.04 -0.60
N TYR A 3 -7.78 11.73 -0.73
CA TYR A 3 -7.09 10.92 0.27
C TYR A 3 -6.00 10.09 -0.40
N MET A 4 -4.87 9.95 0.29
CA MET A 4 -3.86 8.97 -0.07
C MET A 4 -4.11 7.72 0.76
N LEU A 5 -4.15 6.59 0.11
CA LEU A 5 -4.27 5.29 0.76
C LEU A 5 -2.91 4.62 0.70
N LEU A 6 -2.25 4.54 1.84
CA LEU A 6 -0.91 3.95 1.95
C LEU A 6 -1.06 2.51 2.40
N ILE A 7 -0.59 1.59 1.57
CA ILE A 7 -0.75 0.16 1.82
C ILE A 7 0.49 -0.34 2.55
N HIS A 8 0.31 -0.63 3.84
CA HIS A 8 1.35 -1.28 4.64
C HIS A 8 1.15 -2.78 4.53
N GLN A 9 2.05 -3.43 3.80
CA GLN A 9 1.88 -4.83 3.44
C GLN A 9 1.92 -5.75 4.65
N GLY A 10 2.77 -5.43 5.63
CA GLY A 10 2.89 -6.27 6.83
C GLY A 10 3.25 -7.69 6.47
N ASP A 11 2.49 -8.65 7.03
CA ASP A 11 2.68 -10.06 6.74
C ASP A 11 1.80 -10.57 5.59
N ALA A 12 1.11 -9.68 4.90
CA ALA A 12 0.23 -10.08 3.81
C ALA A 12 1.03 -10.70 2.65
N PRO A 13 0.69 -11.93 2.21
CA PRO A 13 1.35 -12.52 1.06
C PRO A 13 1.06 -11.73 -0.21
N THR A 14 2.04 -11.65 -1.10
CA THR A 14 1.88 -10.98 -2.38
C THR A 14 2.49 -11.82 -3.49
N PRO A 15 2.07 -11.60 -4.75
CA PRO A 15 2.69 -12.29 -5.88
C PRO A 15 4.19 -12.01 -6.02
N ARG A 16 4.72 -10.98 -5.36
CA ARG A 16 6.16 -10.68 -5.38
C ARG A 16 6.98 -11.65 -4.53
N ASP A 17 6.33 -12.38 -3.64
CA ASP A 17 6.95 -13.47 -2.90
C ASP A 17 6.28 -14.77 -3.36
N PRO A 18 6.78 -15.38 -4.45
CA PRO A 18 6.10 -16.54 -5.04
C PRO A 18 5.94 -17.70 -4.08
N GLU A 19 6.90 -17.91 -3.17
CA GLU A 19 6.85 -19.01 -2.22
C GLU A 19 5.66 -18.84 -1.26
N ARG A 20 5.52 -17.68 -0.65
CA ARG A 20 4.39 -17.42 0.25
C ARG A 20 3.07 -17.31 -0.51
N TRP A 21 3.10 -16.69 -1.68
CA TRP A 21 1.91 -16.54 -2.50
C TRP A 21 1.35 -17.89 -2.93
N SER A 22 2.21 -18.86 -3.26
CA SER A 22 1.76 -20.19 -3.67
C SER A 22 1.03 -20.94 -2.57
N GLN A 23 1.21 -20.52 -1.31
CA GLN A 23 0.52 -21.13 -0.18
C GLN A 23 -0.86 -20.53 0.06
N VAL A 24 -1.19 -19.42 -0.59
CA VAL A 24 -2.51 -18.83 -0.53
C VAL A 24 -3.47 -19.69 -1.37
N PRO A 25 -4.64 -20.08 -0.83
CA PRO A 25 -5.60 -20.86 -1.62
C PRO A 25 -5.91 -20.16 -2.96
N GLU A 26 -6.03 -20.95 -4.01
CA GLU A 26 -6.21 -20.43 -5.36
C GLU A 26 -7.44 -19.54 -5.48
N GLU A 27 -8.52 -19.91 -4.80
CA GLU A 27 -9.73 -19.10 -4.77
C GLU A 27 -9.48 -17.74 -4.15
N GLU A 28 -8.69 -17.68 -3.09
CA GLU A 28 -8.34 -16.42 -2.45
C GLU A 28 -7.42 -15.59 -3.33
N GLN A 29 -6.48 -16.22 -4.04
CA GLN A 29 -5.65 -15.49 -5.01
C GLN A 29 -6.53 -14.81 -6.05
N ARG A 30 -7.53 -15.51 -6.57
CA ARG A 30 -8.46 -14.93 -7.55
C ARG A 30 -9.26 -13.77 -6.94
N GLN A 31 -9.65 -13.90 -5.66
CA GLN A 31 -10.37 -12.84 -4.97
C GLN A 31 -9.52 -11.58 -4.83
N VAL A 32 -8.24 -11.73 -4.52
CA VAL A 32 -7.31 -10.59 -4.43
C VAL A 32 -7.24 -9.85 -5.75
N TYR A 33 -7.06 -10.56 -6.87
CA TYR A 33 -7.01 -9.93 -8.19
C TYR A 33 -8.33 -9.26 -8.53
N ALA A 34 -9.46 -9.91 -8.22
CA ALA A 34 -10.77 -9.33 -8.47
C ALA A 34 -11.00 -8.06 -7.64
N ASP A 35 -10.57 -8.08 -6.38
CA ASP A 35 -10.70 -6.92 -5.50
C ASP A 35 -9.93 -5.71 -6.04
N TYR A 36 -8.68 -5.92 -6.47
CA TYR A 36 -7.90 -4.83 -7.05
C TYR A 36 -8.49 -4.33 -8.35
N GLN A 37 -9.00 -5.24 -9.18
CA GLN A 37 -9.64 -4.83 -10.42
C GLN A 37 -10.88 -3.97 -10.13
N ALA A 38 -11.67 -4.36 -9.15
CA ALA A 38 -12.86 -3.60 -8.75
C ALA A 38 -12.48 -2.23 -8.17
N LEU A 39 -11.47 -2.20 -7.32
CA LEU A 39 -10.98 -0.95 -6.73
C LEU A 39 -10.49 0.02 -7.81
N ASN A 40 -9.68 -0.49 -8.74
CA ASN A 40 -9.10 0.34 -9.80
C ASN A 40 -10.15 0.83 -10.80
N SER A 41 -11.31 0.19 -10.83
CA SER A 41 -12.43 0.59 -11.69
C SER A 41 -13.45 1.47 -10.95
N THR A 42 -13.26 1.71 -9.65
CA THR A 42 -14.18 2.52 -8.85
C THR A 42 -14.01 4.00 -9.21
N PRO A 43 -15.12 4.72 -9.48
CA PRO A 43 -15.03 6.16 -9.73
C PRO A 43 -14.36 6.88 -8.55
N GLY A 44 -13.48 7.83 -8.86
CA GLY A 44 -12.75 8.58 -7.84
C GLY A 44 -11.42 7.97 -7.44
N VAL A 45 -11.19 6.70 -7.77
CA VAL A 45 -9.92 6.03 -7.49
C VAL A 45 -8.94 6.28 -8.61
N THR A 46 -7.72 6.72 -8.24
CA THR A 46 -6.60 6.75 -9.17
C THR A 46 -5.63 5.67 -8.71
N PRO A 47 -5.42 4.62 -9.52
CA PRO A 47 -4.47 3.58 -9.17
C PRO A 47 -3.08 4.16 -8.98
N GLY A 48 -2.38 3.70 -7.95
CA GLY A 48 -0.99 4.06 -7.74
C GLY A 48 -0.07 2.97 -8.27
N LEU A 49 1.05 2.83 -7.59
CA LEU A 49 2.07 1.87 -8.00
C LEU A 49 2.36 0.92 -6.86
N GLN A 50 2.76 -0.28 -7.23
CA GLN A 50 3.28 -1.26 -6.28
C GLN A 50 4.79 -1.04 -6.18
N LEU A 51 5.31 -1.07 -4.96
CA LEU A 51 6.73 -0.86 -4.71
C LEU A 51 7.45 -2.20 -4.62
N GLU A 52 8.74 -2.19 -4.95
CA GLU A 52 9.61 -3.34 -4.72
C GLU A 52 9.71 -3.61 -3.21
N SER A 53 10.26 -4.77 -2.84
CA SER A 53 10.34 -5.14 -1.43
C SER A 53 11.15 -4.10 -0.63
N PRO A 54 10.86 -3.95 0.68
CA PRO A 54 11.56 -2.97 1.50
C PRO A 54 13.08 -3.15 1.55
N GLU A 55 13.57 -4.38 1.35
CA GLU A 55 15.01 -4.62 1.33
C GLU A 55 15.73 -3.88 0.22
N SER A 56 15.00 -3.51 -0.85
CA SER A 56 15.58 -2.74 -1.95
C SER A 56 15.60 -1.24 -1.69
N ALA A 57 15.09 -0.79 -0.55
CA ALA A 57 14.95 0.63 -0.26
C ALA A 57 16.31 1.28 0.03
N THR A 58 16.42 2.55 -0.35
CA THR A 58 17.55 3.39 0.00
C THR A 58 17.00 4.59 0.75
N THR A 59 17.57 4.89 1.91
CA THR A 59 17.16 6.02 2.73
C THR A 59 18.21 7.12 2.62
N VAL A 60 17.75 8.34 2.35
CA VAL A 60 18.61 9.51 2.22
C VAL A 60 18.24 10.52 3.30
N ARG A 61 19.25 11.01 4.02
CA ARG A 61 19.09 12.09 4.98
C ARG A 61 20.16 13.13 4.71
N VAL A 62 19.89 14.37 5.09
CA VAL A 62 20.87 15.44 4.99
C VAL A 62 21.04 16.02 6.40
N GLU A 63 22.27 15.98 6.91
CA GLU A 63 22.60 16.52 8.22
C GLU A 63 23.84 17.39 8.07
N ASN A 64 23.79 18.62 8.60
CA ASN A 64 24.87 19.58 8.54
C ASN A 64 25.43 19.79 7.13
N GLY A 65 24.53 19.76 6.13
CA GLY A 65 24.91 19.92 4.72
C GLY A 65 25.47 18.67 4.08
N GLU A 66 25.55 17.55 4.79
CA GLU A 66 26.04 16.29 4.25
C GLU A 66 24.89 15.36 3.89
N THR A 67 25.00 14.70 2.76
CA THR A 67 24.04 13.69 2.32
C THR A 67 24.45 12.33 2.90
N LEU A 68 23.56 11.74 3.67
CA LEU A 68 23.77 10.42 4.26
C LEU A 68 22.86 9.42 3.57
N VAL A 69 23.43 8.30 3.10
CA VAL A 69 22.71 7.27 2.36
C VAL A 69 22.81 5.95 3.11
N THR A 70 21.68 5.30 3.30
CA THR A 70 21.61 3.99 3.95
C THR A 70 20.83 3.03 3.05
N ASP A 71 21.40 1.86 2.77
CA ASP A 71 20.74 0.82 1.98
C ASP A 71 19.77 0.02 2.84
N ALA A 72 18.72 0.70 3.29
CA ALA A 72 17.70 0.09 4.15
C ALA A 72 16.47 1.00 4.16
N PRO A 73 15.28 0.45 4.46
CA PRO A 73 14.11 1.29 4.68
C PRO A 73 14.24 2.09 5.97
N PHE A 74 13.63 3.26 6.01
CA PHE A 74 13.65 4.12 7.19
C PHE A 74 12.84 3.55 8.34
N VAL A 75 11.74 2.86 8.03
CA VAL A 75 10.86 2.22 9.02
C VAL A 75 11.05 0.70 9.01
N ALA A 76 10.55 0.02 10.04
CA ALA A 76 10.64 -1.44 10.11
C ALA A 76 10.05 -2.09 8.85
N ILE A 77 10.70 -3.16 8.38
CA ILE A 77 10.33 -3.83 7.13
C ILE A 77 8.86 -4.21 7.10
N LYS A 78 8.36 -4.82 8.17
CA LYS A 78 6.96 -5.28 8.21
C LYS A 78 5.94 -4.14 8.20
N GLU A 79 6.38 -2.93 8.48
CA GLU A 79 5.52 -1.74 8.47
C GLU A 79 5.76 -0.86 7.26
N ALA A 80 6.67 -1.27 6.37
CA ALA A 80 7.01 -0.48 5.21
C ALA A 80 5.86 -0.47 4.19
N ILE A 81 5.76 0.65 3.49
CA ILE A 81 4.73 0.84 2.47
C ILE A 81 5.02 -0.07 1.27
N GLY A 82 4.04 -0.89 0.89
CA GLY A 82 4.15 -1.76 -0.27
C GLY A 82 3.49 -1.19 -1.52
N GLY A 83 2.69 -0.13 -1.38
CA GLY A 83 2.02 0.50 -2.50
C GLY A 83 1.15 1.64 -2.04
N PHE A 84 0.51 2.30 -2.98
CA PHE A 84 -0.39 3.41 -2.67
C PHE A 84 -1.42 3.58 -3.78
N MET A 85 -2.50 4.27 -3.44
CA MET A 85 -3.48 4.76 -4.41
C MET A 85 -4.09 6.06 -3.87
N THR A 86 -4.75 6.82 -4.73
CA THR A 86 -5.44 8.03 -4.31
C THR A 86 -6.93 7.88 -4.55
N LEU A 87 -7.71 8.58 -3.74
CA LEU A 87 -9.17 8.49 -3.78
C LEU A 87 -9.78 9.88 -3.61
N GLU A 88 -10.70 10.20 -4.50
CA GLU A 88 -11.60 11.35 -4.29
C GLU A 88 -12.86 10.81 -3.63
N ALA A 89 -13.18 11.28 -2.44
CA ALA A 89 -14.35 10.83 -1.67
C ALA A 89 -15.01 12.00 -0.98
N ASP A 90 -16.29 11.84 -0.64
CA ASP A 90 -17.05 12.91 -0.01
C ASP A 90 -16.58 13.19 1.42
N ASP A 91 -16.21 12.14 2.14
CA ASP A 91 -15.79 12.25 3.53
C ASP A 91 -14.88 11.10 3.93
N LEU A 92 -14.40 11.16 5.17
CA LEU A 92 -13.50 10.14 5.71
C LEU A 92 -14.18 8.76 5.79
N ASP A 93 -15.46 8.71 6.13
CA ASP A 93 -16.17 7.43 6.23
C ASP A 93 -16.20 6.70 4.89
N ALA A 94 -16.41 7.43 3.80
CA ALA A 94 -16.37 6.84 2.46
C ALA A 94 -14.96 6.33 2.12
N ALA A 95 -13.92 7.06 2.53
CA ALA A 95 -12.55 6.63 2.31
C ALA A 95 -12.20 5.38 3.13
N ILE A 96 -12.66 5.31 4.37
CA ILE A 96 -12.46 4.14 5.23
C ILE A 96 -13.15 2.91 4.62
N GLU A 97 -14.36 3.07 4.14
CA GLU A 97 -15.10 1.97 3.53
C GLU A 97 -14.34 1.41 2.33
N LEU A 98 -13.84 2.28 1.47
CA LEU A 98 -13.06 1.83 0.32
C LEU A 98 -11.75 1.16 0.77
N ALA A 99 -11.04 1.76 1.72
CA ALA A 99 -9.78 1.22 2.23
C ALA A 99 -9.95 -0.19 2.81
N SER A 100 -11.10 -0.46 3.44
CA SER A 100 -11.38 -1.78 4.02
C SER A 100 -11.47 -2.89 2.98
N ARG A 101 -11.67 -2.53 1.71
CA ARG A 101 -11.75 -3.50 0.62
C ARG A 101 -10.40 -3.82 -0.02
N ILE A 102 -9.35 -3.11 0.36
CA ILE A 102 -8.01 -3.40 -0.13
C ILE A 102 -7.53 -4.69 0.55
N PRO A 103 -7.10 -5.71 -0.22
CA PRO A 103 -6.80 -7.03 0.35
C PRO A 103 -5.82 -7.02 1.53
N ALA A 104 -4.79 -6.17 1.51
CA ALA A 104 -3.83 -6.13 2.61
C ALA A 104 -4.48 -5.86 3.97
N ALA A 105 -5.60 -5.14 4.00
CA ALA A 105 -6.28 -4.81 5.25
C ALA A 105 -6.77 -6.03 6.01
N ARG A 106 -7.15 -7.11 5.28
CA ARG A 106 -7.65 -8.35 5.91
C ARG A 106 -6.62 -9.47 5.94
N MET A 107 -5.46 -9.27 5.32
CA MET A 107 -4.47 -10.34 5.15
C MET A 107 -3.22 -10.14 5.99
N GLY A 108 -3.30 -9.33 7.02
CA GLY A 108 -2.18 -9.11 7.94
C GLY A 108 -1.43 -7.80 7.77
N GLY A 109 -1.91 -6.95 6.85
CA GLY A 109 -1.39 -5.61 6.68
C GLY A 109 -2.33 -4.56 7.24
N ALA A 110 -2.14 -3.32 6.79
CA ALA A 110 -2.98 -2.20 7.19
C ALA A 110 -3.01 -1.15 6.09
N ILE A 111 -4.06 -0.36 6.08
CA ILE A 111 -4.18 0.76 5.14
C ILE A 111 -4.22 2.05 5.94
N GLU A 112 -3.28 2.93 5.67
CA GLU A 112 -3.27 4.24 6.29
C GLU A 112 -3.98 5.22 5.36
N VAL A 113 -5.00 5.88 5.88
CA VAL A 113 -5.81 6.84 5.12
C VAL A 113 -5.39 8.23 5.54
N ARG A 114 -4.84 9.02 4.60
CA ARG A 114 -4.37 10.36 4.91
C ARG A 114 -4.98 11.38 3.95
N PRO A 115 -5.62 12.43 4.48
CA PRO A 115 -6.08 13.51 3.61
C PRO A 115 -4.91 14.16 2.89
N ILE A 116 -5.12 14.49 1.62
CA ILE A 116 -4.13 15.20 0.83
C ILE A 116 -4.39 16.68 0.97
N VAL A 117 -3.33 17.43 1.22
CA VAL A 117 -3.44 18.89 1.30
C VAL A 117 -3.79 19.43 -0.08
N GLU A 118 -4.88 20.19 -0.16
CA GLU A 118 -5.35 20.81 -1.39
C GLU A 118 -5.19 22.33 -1.28
N GLY A 119 -4.66 22.92 -2.30
CA GLY A 119 -4.52 24.37 -2.34
C GLY A 119 -3.10 24.80 -2.60
#